data_1a891b99e5b78170276576fda321f569
#
_entry.id   1a891b99e5b78170276576fda321f569
#
_cell.length_a   1.000
_cell.length_b   1.000
_cell.length_c   1.000
_cell.angle_alpha   90.00
_cell.angle_beta   90.00
_cell.angle_gamma   90.00
#
_symmetry.space_group_name_H-M   'P 1'
#
loop_
_entity.id
_entity.type
_entity.pdbx_description
1 polymer ?
#
loop_
_entity_poly.entity_id
_entity_poly.type
_entity_poly.pdbx_seq_one_letter_code
_entity_poly.pdbx_strand_id
1 'polypeptide(L)'
;SKSAPILLTKRNEIGKNVFDEIKRLNANNVIVVGGKVSISEKVVSDLKNKNITVKRLAGDNRYETSYEIAKELLKSNKAKEAIIVNGFKNVDALSVSSLATKENLPILLNDGNRLSKDIKNIVGDSNIKKMYIIGGRTSLPRRIEDNIKALDIEYERLAGEDRYETSSKIA
;
A
#
# COMPACT_ATOMS: atom_id res chain seq x y z
N SER A 1 5.13 -6.44 7.73
CA SER A 1 5.00 -5.24 8.54
C SER A 1 6.37 -4.81 9.08
N LYS A 2 6.60 -3.50 9.22
CA LYS A 2 7.83 -2.95 9.84
C LYS A 2 7.65 -2.73 11.34
N SER A 3 6.48 -3.09 11.90
CA SER A 3 6.10 -2.84 13.31
C SER A 3 6.32 -1.37 13.72
N ALA A 4 6.04 -0.45 12.79
CA ALA A 4 6.22 0.98 12.96
C ALA A 4 4.87 1.71 12.90
N PRO A 5 4.66 2.76 13.72
CA PRO A 5 3.44 3.56 13.63
C PRO A 5 3.42 4.38 12.34
N ILE A 6 2.20 4.71 11.89
CA ILE A 6 1.98 5.64 10.78
C ILE A 6 1.64 7.00 11.37
N LEU A 7 2.45 8.01 11.07
CA LEU A 7 2.26 9.38 11.51
C LEU A 7 1.89 10.26 10.32
N LEU A 8 0.84 11.06 10.46
CA LEU A 8 0.40 11.99 9.42
C LEU A 8 1.12 13.34 9.59
N THR A 9 1.56 13.92 8.48
CA THR A 9 2.22 15.23 8.49
C THR A 9 1.65 16.14 7.42
N LYS A 10 1.82 17.45 7.58
CA LYS A 10 1.51 18.41 6.52
C LYS A 10 2.55 18.31 5.39
N ARG A 11 2.19 18.86 4.22
CA ARG A 11 3.04 18.86 3.03
C ARG A 11 4.43 19.47 3.29
N ASN A 12 4.47 20.62 3.93
CA ASN A 12 5.67 21.46 4.01
C ASN A 12 6.29 21.56 5.40
N GLU A 13 5.69 20.92 6.40
CA GLU A 13 6.19 20.98 7.77
C GLU A 13 5.82 19.73 8.57
N ILE A 14 6.68 19.35 9.47
CA ILE A 14 6.39 18.33 10.47
C ILE A 14 5.81 19.05 11.69
N GLY A 15 4.57 18.70 12.06
CA GLY A 15 3.97 19.25 13.29
C GLY A 15 4.78 18.85 14.53
N LYS A 16 4.77 19.74 15.53
CA LYS A 16 5.49 19.51 16.80
C LYS A 16 5.12 18.15 17.42
N ASN A 17 3.84 17.80 17.45
CA ASN A 17 3.34 16.53 17.97
C ASN A 17 3.92 15.30 17.24
N VAL A 18 4.05 15.36 15.91
CA VAL A 18 4.67 14.29 15.12
C VAL A 18 6.15 14.16 15.44
N PHE A 19 6.82 15.30 15.59
CA PHE A 19 8.23 15.34 15.94
C PHE A 19 8.51 14.82 17.37
N ASP A 20 7.65 15.20 18.32
CA ASP A 20 7.71 14.71 19.70
C ASP A 20 7.49 13.20 19.77
N GLU A 21 6.58 12.65 18.93
CA GLU A 21 6.36 11.21 18.85
C GLU A 21 7.55 10.46 18.25
N ILE A 22 8.17 10.98 17.19
CA ILE A 22 9.40 10.41 16.61
C ILE A 22 10.50 10.33 17.69
N LYS A 23 10.66 11.38 18.51
CA LYS A 23 11.59 11.39 19.63
C LYS A 23 11.21 10.38 20.72
N ARG A 24 9.93 10.34 21.11
CA ARG A 24 9.44 9.40 22.14
C ARG A 24 9.73 7.96 21.76
N LEU A 25 9.62 7.64 20.46
CA LEU A 25 9.91 6.34 19.91
C LEU A 25 11.42 6.06 19.72
N ASN A 26 12.27 7.05 19.98
CA ASN A 26 13.71 6.99 19.71
C ASN A 26 14.03 6.52 18.27
N ALA A 27 13.24 7.00 17.30
CA ALA A 27 13.30 6.54 15.93
C ALA A 27 14.44 7.23 15.17
N ASN A 28 15.44 6.47 14.76
CA ASN A 28 16.58 6.94 13.96
C ASN A 28 16.33 6.78 12.45
N ASN A 29 15.28 6.07 12.05
CA ASN A 29 14.92 5.83 10.66
C ASN A 29 13.46 6.18 10.45
N VAL A 30 13.17 6.95 9.40
CA VAL A 30 11.81 7.32 8.97
C VAL A 30 11.61 6.96 7.52
N ILE A 31 10.51 6.29 7.22
CA ILE A 31 10.05 6.06 5.85
C ILE A 31 9.01 7.12 5.52
N VAL A 32 9.32 7.99 4.55
CA VAL A 32 8.38 8.97 4.01
C VAL A 32 7.63 8.32 2.84
N VAL A 33 6.30 8.22 2.96
CA VAL A 33 5.44 7.63 1.93
C VAL A 33 4.75 8.74 1.14
N GLY A 34 5.04 8.80 -0.15
CA GLY A 34 4.48 9.78 -1.09
C GLY A 34 5.51 10.71 -1.71
N GLY A 35 5.16 11.23 -2.89
CA GLY A 35 5.99 12.10 -3.71
C GLY A 35 6.16 13.52 -3.13
N LYS A 36 7.01 14.32 -3.77
CA LYS A 36 7.33 15.70 -3.35
C LYS A 36 6.10 16.63 -3.33
N VAL A 37 5.08 16.31 -4.11
CA VAL A 37 3.80 17.04 -4.13
C VAL A 37 3.00 16.79 -2.85
N SER A 38 3.07 15.59 -2.28
CA SER A 38 2.35 15.24 -1.03
C SER A 38 3.17 15.63 0.20
N ILE A 39 4.47 15.30 0.22
CA ILE A 39 5.41 15.62 1.30
C ILE A 39 6.66 16.21 0.68
N SER A 40 6.87 17.52 0.89
CA SER A 40 7.96 18.27 0.24
C SER A 40 9.35 17.83 0.71
N GLU A 41 10.38 18.24 -0.04
CA GLU A 41 11.78 18.01 0.35
C GLU A 41 12.16 18.75 1.63
N LYS A 42 11.44 19.84 1.96
CA LYS A 42 11.67 20.53 3.23
C LYS A 42 11.46 19.62 4.44
N VAL A 43 10.37 18.83 4.43
CA VAL A 43 10.09 17.84 5.49
C VAL A 43 11.23 16.81 5.60
N VAL A 44 11.74 16.33 4.47
CA VAL A 44 12.88 15.39 4.45
C VAL A 44 14.14 16.05 5.01
N SER A 45 14.42 17.30 4.62
CA SER A 45 15.57 18.05 5.12
C SER A 45 15.46 18.33 6.62
N ASP A 46 14.27 18.71 7.10
CA ASP A 46 14.03 18.96 8.53
C ASP A 46 14.29 17.69 9.39
N LEU A 47 13.92 16.51 8.89
CA LEU A 47 14.23 15.24 9.55
C LEU A 47 15.74 14.95 9.53
N LYS A 48 16.39 15.08 8.38
CA LYS A 48 17.84 14.86 8.24
C LYS A 48 18.67 15.77 9.13
N ASN A 49 18.28 17.04 9.26
CA ASN A 49 18.91 18.03 10.16
C ASN A 49 18.81 17.65 11.65
N LYS A 50 17.96 16.67 11.97
CA LYS A 50 17.83 16.10 13.32
C LYS A 50 18.49 14.71 13.43
N ASN A 51 19.42 14.40 12.53
CA ASN A 51 20.15 13.13 12.45
C ASN A 51 19.24 11.89 12.26
N ILE A 52 18.08 12.08 11.60
CA ILE A 52 17.17 10.98 11.26
C ILE A 52 17.47 10.53 9.83
N THR A 53 17.73 9.25 9.64
CA THR A 53 17.86 8.64 8.32
C THR A 53 16.49 8.58 7.66
N VAL A 54 16.36 9.12 6.45
CA VAL A 54 15.09 9.17 5.73
C VAL A 54 15.17 8.37 4.45
N LYS A 55 14.23 7.44 4.28
CA LYS A 55 13.95 6.74 3.03
C LYS A 55 12.60 7.20 2.48
N ARG A 56 12.55 7.61 1.22
CA ARG A 56 11.30 7.94 0.55
C ARG A 56 10.83 6.76 -0.29
N LEU A 57 9.53 6.40 -0.16
CA LEU A 57 8.84 5.47 -1.05
C LEU A 57 7.75 6.25 -1.79
N ALA A 58 7.91 6.41 -3.09
CA ALA A 58 7.02 7.21 -3.93
C ALA A 58 7.14 6.81 -5.40
N GLY A 59 6.05 6.92 -6.12
CA GLY A 59 5.96 6.98 -7.57
C GLY A 59 5.30 8.30 -8.00
N ASP A 60 5.07 8.48 -9.28
CA ASP A 60 4.45 9.69 -9.85
C ASP A 60 2.97 9.82 -9.44
N ASN A 61 2.34 8.71 -9.09
CA ASN A 61 0.95 8.65 -8.67
C ASN A 61 0.77 7.64 -7.51
N ARG A 62 -0.47 7.51 -7.01
CA ARG A 62 -0.81 6.59 -5.91
C ARG A 62 -0.59 5.12 -6.25
N TYR A 63 -0.75 4.73 -7.51
CA TYR A 63 -0.59 3.36 -7.97
C TYR A 63 0.87 2.94 -7.92
N GLU A 64 1.74 3.75 -8.51
CA GLU A 64 3.19 3.54 -8.47
C GLU A 64 3.74 3.64 -7.04
N THR A 65 3.20 4.56 -6.22
CA THR A 65 3.56 4.62 -4.80
C THR A 65 3.21 3.32 -4.08
N SER A 66 2.03 2.73 -4.32
CA SER A 66 1.66 1.44 -3.73
C SER A 66 2.58 0.30 -4.20
N TYR A 67 2.99 0.34 -5.47
CA TYR A 67 3.96 -0.60 -6.03
C TYR A 67 5.33 -0.49 -5.34
N GLU A 68 5.86 0.71 -5.14
CA GLU A 68 7.14 0.90 -4.45
C GLU A 68 7.09 0.45 -2.97
N ILE A 69 5.95 0.65 -2.30
CA ILE A 69 5.72 0.12 -0.94
C ILE A 69 5.70 -1.41 -0.96
N ALA A 70 5.01 -2.01 -1.91
CA ALA A 70 4.94 -3.46 -2.06
C ALA A 70 6.31 -4.07 -2.35
N LYS A 71 7.10 -3.48 -3.25
CA LYS A 71 8.49 -3.89 -3.51
C LYS A 71 9.34 -3.85 -2.24
N GLU A 72 9.22 -2.77 -1.47
CA GLU A 72 9.96 -2.64 -0.22
C GLU A 72 9.57 -3.70 0.81
N LEU A 73 8.28 -4.01 0.89
CA LEU A 73 7.78 -5.07 1.76
C LEU A 73 8.32 -6.45 1.32
N LEU A 74 8.26 -6.75 0.04
CA LEU A 74 8.68 -8.03 -0.53
C LEU A 74 10.19 -8.28 -0.44
N LYS A 75 11.04 -7.25 -0.28
CA LYS A 75 12.47 -7.42 0.01
C LYS A 75 12.74 -8.15 1.32
N SER A 76 11.91 -7.91 2.33
CA SER A 76 12.06 -8.48 3.68
C SER A 76 11.05 -9.60 3.96
N ASN A 77 10.07 -9.80 3.09
CA ASN A 77 8.98 -10.73 3.24
C ASN A 77 8.82 -11.55 1.95
N LYS A 78 8.81 -12.87 2.07
CA LYS A 78 8.53 -13.78 0.97
C LYS A 78 7.03 -14.08 0.86
N ALA A 79 6.19 -13.04 0.89
CA ALA A 79 4.75 -13.21 0.75
C ALA A 79 4.43 -13.93 -0.56
N LYS A 80 3.57 -14.94 -0.48
CA LYS A 80 3.07 -15.68 -1.65
C LYS A 80 1.71 -15.15 -2.12
N GLU A 81 1.16 -14.21 -1.38
CA GLU A 81 -0.16 -13.64 -1.61
C GLU A 81 -0.09 -12.12 -1.62
N ALA A 82 -0.99 -11.47 -2.32
CA ALA A 82 -1.12 -10.03 -2.40
C ALA A 82 -2.59 -9.62 -2.42
N ILE A 83 -2.84 -8.37 -2.11
CA ILE A 83 -4.17 -7.78 -2.11
C ILE A 83 -4.23 -6.74 -3.23
N ILE A 84 -5.30 -6.76 -4.04
CA ILE A 84 -5.59 -5.74 -5.04
C ILE A 84 -6.89 -5.02 -4.68
N VAL A 85 -6.84 -3.68 -4.68
CA VAL A 85 -7.97 -2.81 -4.38
C VAL A 85 -8.08 -1.69 -5.42
N ASN A 86 -9.27 -1.11 -5.57
CA ASN A 86 -9.46 0.08 -6.40
C ASN A 86 -8.89 1.31 -5.69
N GLY A 87 -7.90 1.97 -6.30
CA GLY A 87 -7.21 3.12 -5.74
C GLY A 87 -8.05 4.41 -5.68
N PHE A 88 -9.25 4.44 -6.28
CA PHE A 88 -10.23 5.54 -6.12
C PHE A 88 -11.20 5.30 -4.96
N LYS A 89 -11.32 4.07 -4.45
CA LYS A 89 -12.24 3.69 -3.37
C LYS A 89 -11.48 3.43 -2.07
N ASN A 90 -11.18 4.50 -1.34
CA ASN A 90 -10.35 4.44 -0.13
C ASN A 90 -10.92 3.53 0.97
N VAL A 91 -12.24 3.33 1.02
CA VAL A 91 -12.91 2.53 2.05
C VAL A 91 -12.46 1.07 1.98
N ASP A 92 -12.42 0.49 0.78
CA ASP A 92 -12.00 -0.91 0.59
C ASP A 92 -10.53 -1.11 1.00
N ALA A 93 -9.66 -0.13 0.66
CA ALA A 93 -8.25 -0.15 1.04
C ALA A 93 -8.04 -0.04 2.57
N LEU A 94 -8.83 0.78 3.25
CA LEU A 94 -8.78 0.91 4.70
C LEU A 94 -9.30 -0.35 5.40
N SER A 95 -10.41 -0.92 4.94
CA SER A 95 -11.00 -2.13 5.52
C SER A 95 -10.04 -3.32 5.47
N VAL A 96 -9.27 -3.46 4.38
CA VAL A 96 -8.34 -4.58 4.23
C VAL A 96 -6.99 -4.36 4.92
N SER A 97 -6.72 -3.18 5.45
CA SER A 97 -5.41 -2.85 6.04
C SER A 97 -5.09 -3.69 7.28
N SER A 98 -6.09 -4.07 8.07
CA SER A 98 -5.92 -4.96 9.23
C SER A 98 -5.50 -6.37 8.80
N LEU A 99 -6.18 -6.96 7.83
CA LEU A 99 -5.82 -8.26 7.24
C LEU A 99 -4.42 -8.20 6.61
N ALA A 100 -4.14 -7.16 5.82
CA ALA A 100 -2.83 -6.98 5.20
C ALA A 100 -1.70 -6.90 6.23
N THR A 101 -1.95 -6.26 7.37
CA THR A 101 -0.96 -6.15 8.45
C THR A 101 -0.77 -7.48 9.16
N LYS A 102 -1.85 -8.17 9.50
CA LYS A 102 -1.84 -9.47 10.19
C LYS A 102 -1.11 -10.52 9.37
N GLU A 103 -1.47 -10.65 8.11
CA GLU A 103 -0.91 -11.64 7.19
C GLU A 103 0.36 -11.16 6.47
N ASN A 104 0.79 -9.92 6.74
CA ASN A 104 1.96 -9.29 6.14
C ASN A 104 1.93 -9.25 4.60
N LEU A 105 0.75 -8.95 4.02
CA LEU A 105 0.50 -8.94 2.59
C LEU A 105 0.68 -7.53 2.00
N PRO A 106 1.26 -7.40 0.80
CA PRO A 106 1.28 -6.14 0.08
C PRO A 106 -0.12 -5.78 -0.45
N ILE A 107 -0.49 -4.49 -0.31
CA ILE A 107 -1.69 -3.92 -0.92
C ILE A 107 -1.27 -3.19 -2.21
N LEU A 108 -1.86 -3.60 -3.33
CA LEU A 108 -1.62 -3.05 -4.66
C LEU A 108 -2.85 -2.27 -5.11
N LEU A 109 -2.67 -0.98 -5.35
CA LEU A 109 -3.74 -0.15 -5.88
C LEU A 109 -3.86 -0.34 -7.40
N ASN A 110 -5.08 -0.44 -7.90
CA ASN A 110 -5.39 -0.51 -9.33
C ASN A 110 -6.43 0.55 -9.71
N ASP A 111 -6.41 1.02 -10.95
CA ASP A 111 -7.31 2.08 -11.45
C ASP A 111 -8.75 1.60 -11.74
N GLY A 112 -9.01 0.31 -11.58
CA GLY A 112 -10.30 -0.30 -11.85
C GLY A 112 -10.53 -0.69 -13.31
N ASN A 113 -9.55 -0.52 -14.20
CA ASN A 113 -9.68 -0.86 -15.60
C ASN A 113 -9.09 -2.22 -15.94
N ARG A 114 -7.79 -2.28 -16.12
CA ARG A 114 -7.02 -3.50 -16.39
C ARG A 114 -5.95 -3.62 -15.34
N LEU A 115 -5.43 -4.81 -15.16
CA LEU A 115 -4.28 -5.03 -14.30
C LEU A 115 -3.11 -4.16 -14.80
N SER A 116 -2.62 -3.25 -13.95
CA SER A 116 -1.58 -2.32 -14.33
C SER A 116 -0.27 -3.05 -14.68
N LYS A 117 0.60 -2.39 -15.47
CA LYS A 117 1.92 -2.94 -15.79
C LYS A 117 2.75 -3.17 -14.53
N ASP A 118 2.65 -2.28 -13.54
CA ASP A 118 3.40 -2.37 -12.29
C ASP A 118 3.01 -3.60 -11.47
N ILE A 119 1.69 -3.90 -11.42
CA ILE A 119 1.21 -5.12 -10.74
C ILE A 119 1.72 -6.37 -11.47
N LYS A 120 1.70 -6.39 -12.80
CA LYS A 120 2.24 -7.50 -13.59
C LYS A 120 3.74 -7.69 -13.34
N ASN A 121 4.50 -6.60 -13.26
CA ASN A 121 5.93 -6.63 -12.98
C ASN A 121 6.19 -7.21 -11.58
N ILE A 122 5.46 -6.72 -10.55
CA ILE A 122 5.69 -7.20 -9.18
C ILE A 122 5.34 -8.69 -9.03
N VAL A 123 4.32 -9.16 -9.73
CA VAL A 123 3.96 -10.58 -9.79
C VAL A 123 5.06 -11.39 -10.46
N GLY A 124 5.58 -10.92 -11.60
CA GLY A 124 6.68 -11.57 -12.33
C GLY A 124 7.99 -11.61 -11.54
N ASP A 125 8.29 -10.55 -10.78
CA ASP A 125 9.52 -10.39 -10.01
C ASP A 125 9.45 -10.99 -8.59
N SER A 126 8.29 -11.49 -8.17
CA SER A 126 8.04 -12.03 -6.83
C SER A 126 7.50 -13.44 -6.87
N ASN A 127 7.32 -14.05 -5.71
CA ASN A 127 6.76 -15.39 -5.58
C ASN A 127 5.25 -15.38 -5.25
N ILE A 128 4.51 -14.35 -5.70
CA ILE A 128 3.07 -14.25 -5.49
C ILE A 128 2.35 -15.30 -6.32
N LYS A 129 1.51 -16.10 -5.67
CA LYS A 129 0.73 -17.20 -6.26
C LYS A 129 -0.78 -16.99 -6.13
N LYS A 130 -1.21 -16.10 -5.25
CA LYS A 130 -2.62 -15.78 -5.03
C LYS A 130 -2.84 -14.28 -4.85
N MET A 131 -3.97 -13.77 -5.35
CA MET A 131 -4.41 -12.41 -5.16
C MET A 131 -5.82 -12.34 -4.56
N TYR A 132 -5.98 -11.56 -3.49
CA TYR A 132 -7.29 -11.19 -2.96
C TYR A 132 -7.78 -9.93 -3.67
N ILE A 133 -8.90 -10.02 -4.37
CA ILE A 133 -9.56 -8.90 -5.05
C ILE A 133 -10.60 -8.32 -4.10
N ILE A 134 -10.38 -7.11 -3.62
CA ILE A 134 -11.27 -6.47 -2.65
C ILE A 134 -12.28 -5.57 -3.36
N GLY A 135 -13.55 -5.82 -3.08
CA GLY A 135 -14.68 -5.07 -3.63
C GLY A 135 -15.33 -5.71 -4.85
N GLY A 136 -16.55 -5.26 -5.14
CA GLY A 136 -17.40 -5.78 -6.21
C GLY A 136 -16.91 -5.46 -7.62
N ARG A 137 -17.59 -6.04 -8.63
CA ARG A 137 -17.24 -5.87 -10.06
C ARG A 137 -17.45 -4.46 -10.59
N THR A 138 -18.20 -3.62 -9.90
CA THR A 138 -18.30 -2.18 -10.18
C THR A 138 -17.05 -1.40 -9.76
N SER A 139 -16.25 -1.97 -8.86
CA SER A 139 -15.00 -1.41 -8.36
C SER A 139 -13.80 -1.93 -9.15
N LEU A 140 -13.73 -3.26 -9.28
CA LEU A 140 -12.71 -3.99 -10.02
C LEU A 140 -13.42 -4.99 -10.95
N PRO A 141 -13.61 -4.65 -12.25
CA PRO A 141 -14.40 -5.45 -13.19
C PRO A 141 -13.82 -6.85 -13.44
N ARG A 142 -14.65 -7.75 -13.97
CA ARG A 142 -14.30 -9.14 -14.25
C ARG A 142 -12.98 -9.31 -15.03
N ARG A 143 -12.67 -8.39 -15.92
CA ARG A 143 -11.40 -8.41 -16.67
C ARG A 143 -10.14 -8.37 -15.79
N ILE A 144 -10.24 -7.88 -14.54
CA ILE A 144 -9.14 -7.98 -13.57
C ILE A 144 -8.91 -9.44 -13.19
N GLU A 145 -10.00 -10.20 -12.93
CA GLU A 145 -9.95 -11.64 -12.68
C GLU A 145 -9.31 -12.38 -13.87
N ASP A 146 -9.77 -12.06 -15.09
CA ASP A 146 -9.25 -12.66 -16.32
C ASP A 146 -7.75 -12.34 -16.53
N ASN A 147 -7.32 -11.11 -16.20
CA ASN A 147 -5.92 -10.72 -16.28
C ASN A 147 -5.05 -11.45 -15.24
N ILE A 148 -5.56 -11.68 -14.03
CA ILE A 148 -4.85 -12.42 -12.97
C ILE A 148 -4.70 -13.90 -13.38
N LYS A 149 -5.76 -14.52 -13.88
CA LYS A 149 -5.72 -15.89 -14.44
C LYS A 149 -4.70 -16.03 -15.57
N ALA A 150 -4.62 -15.04 -16.45
CA ALA A 150 -3.66 -15.07 -17.57
C ALA A 150 -2.19 -14.99 -17.12
N LEU A 151 -1.92 -14.69 -15.83
CA LEU A 151 -0.61 -14.73 -15.22
C LEU A 151 -0.35 -16.02 -14.43
N ASP A 152 -1.24 -17.01 -14.53
CA ASP A 152 -1.21 -18.28 -13.77
C ASP A 152 -1.21 -18.03 -12.25
N ILE A 153 -2.00 -17.04 -11.81
CA ILE A 153 -2.18 -16.65 -10.40
C ILE A 153 -3.58 -17.00 -9.96
N GLU A 154 -3.69 -17.67 -8.82
CA GLU A 154 -4.97 -17.89 -8.16
C GLU A 154 -5.56 -16.57 -7.67
N TYR A 155 -6.88 -16.48 -7.61
CA TYR A 155 -7.51 -15.32 -6.98
C TYR A 155 -8.75 -15.71 -6.18
N GLU A 156 -9.03 -14.88 -5.21
CA GLU A 156 -10.24 -14.89 -4.41
C GLU A 156 -10.83 -13.49 -4.35
N ARG A 157 -12.13 -13.35 -4.58
CA ARG A 157 -12.82 -12.07 -4.46
C ARG A 157 -13.54 -11.98 -3.14
N LEU A 158 -13.18 -10.96 -2.35
CA LEU A 158 -13.86 -10.58 -1.12
C LEU A 158 -14.72 -9.34 -1.41
N ALA A 159 -16.02 -9.55 -1.57
CA ALA A 159 -16.99 -8.51 -1.90
C ALA A 159 -18.37 -8.84 -1.33
N GLY A 160 -19.02 -7.84 -0.79
CA GLY A 160 -20.43 -7.86 -0.41
C GLY A 160 -21.28 -7.03 -1.37
N GLU A 161 -22.58 -6.95 -1.10
CA GLU A 161 -23.51 -6.09 -1.84
C GLU A 161 -23.17 -4.61 -1.63
N ASP A 162 -22.65 -4.29 -0.44
CA ASP A 162 -22.18 -2.96 -0.07
C ASP A 162 -20.82 -2.99 0.64
N ARG A 163 -20.35 -1.79 1.07
CA ARG A 163 -19.07 -1.63 1.78
C ARG A 163 -19.06 -2.28 3.16
N TYR A 164 -20.22 -2.37 3.83
CA TYR A 164 -20.35 -2.94 5.17
C TYR A 164 -20.22 -4.45 5.11
N GLU A 165 -20.94 -5.08 4.19
CA GLU A 165 -20.82 -6.52 3.94
C GLU A 165 -19.42 -6.89 3.40
N THR A 166 -18.84 -6.06 2.52
CA THR A 166 -17.46 -6.26 2.06
C THR A 166 -16.49 -6.24 3.25
N SER A 167 -16.62 -5.28 4.16
CA SER A 167 -15.79 -5.21 5.36
C SER A 167 -15.94 -6.43 6.26
N SER A 168 -17.17 -6.92 6.42
CA SER A 168 -17.45 -8.15 7.21
C SER A 168 -16.81 -9.40 6.60
N LYS A 169 -16.76 -9.50 5.25
CA LYS A 169 -16.11 -10.62 4.56
C LYS A 169 -14.58 -10.58 4.60
N ILE A 170 -14.00 -9.43 4.90
CA ILE A 170 -12.55 -9.24 5.05
C ILE A 170 -12.09 -9.65 6.45
N ALA A 171 -12.93 -9.46 7.48
CA ALA A 171 -12.62 -9.72 8.88
C ALA A 171 -12.54 -11.23 9.19
#